data_9354e638a53a94b83a420fc9db375408
#
_entry.id   9354e638a53a94b83a420fc9db375408
#
_cell.length_a   1.000
_cell.length_b   1.000
_cell.length_c   1.000
_cell.angle_alpha   90.00
_cell.angle_beta   90.00
_cell.angle_gamma   90.00
#
_symmetry.space_group_name_H-M   'P 1'
#
loop_
_entity.id
_entity.type
_entity.pdbx_description
1 polymer ?
#
loop_
_entity_poly.entity_id
_entity_poly.type
_entity_poly.pdbx_seq_one_letter_code
_entity_poly.pdbx_strand_id
1 'polypeptide(L)'
;DIRGWGVEPGDAVAFNPMGLHRGRYHTDRLRRTLMLTYRASSSDKVFDYFSDQPWFLSDGYLDGLTPQASAFYQSYISTYKEDWLTRSRLGQDC
;
A
#
# COMPACT_ATOMS: atom_id res chain seq x y z
N ASP A 1 -19.13 -9.72 18.17
CA ASP A 1 -20.09 -8.88 17.45
C ASP A 1 -19.61 -8.69 16.00
N ILE A 2 -20.33 -9.28 15.05
CA ILE A 2 -19.99 -9.17 13.63
C ILE A 2 -20.75 -7.99 13.06
N ARG A 3 -20.02 -6.97 12.61
CA ARG A 3 -20.59 -5.81 11.95
C ARG A 3 -20.34 -5.84 10.45
N GLY A 4 -21.39 -5.63 9.68
CA GLY A 4 -21.32 -5.41 8.24
C GLY A 4 -21.37 -3.92 7.93
N TRP A 5 -20.49 -3.49 7.01
CA TRP A 5 -20.41 -2.11 6.54
C TRP A 5 -20.77 -2.08 5.06
N GLY A 6 -21.89 -1.48 4.76
CA GLY A 6 -22.22 -1.11 3.38
C GLY A 6 -21.69 0.28 3.10
N VAL A 7 -20.99 0.45 1.98
CA VAL A 7 -20.40 1.73 1.56
C VAL A 7 -20.83 2.08 0.15
N GLU A 8 -21.01 3.36 -0.09
CA GLU A 8 -21.33 3.93 -1.39
C GLU A 8 -20.05 4.36 -2.12
N PRO A 9 -20.08 4.55 -3.46
CA PRO A 9 -18.95 5.13 -4.18
C PRO A 9 -18.49 6.45 -3.56
N GLY A 10 -17.20 6.56 -3.30
CA GLY A 10 -16.60 7.72 -2.63
C GLY A 10 -16.42 7.58 -1.12
N ASP A 11 -17.05 6.59 -0.51
CA ASP A 11 -16.85 6.29 0.91
C ASP A 11 -15.52 5.56 1.14
N ALA A 12 -15.02 5.66 2.35
CA ALA A 12 -13.83 4.95 2.79
C ALA A 12 -14.05 4.30 4.16
N VAL A 13 -13.43 3.15 4.36
CA VAL A 13 -13.42 2.46 5.66
C VAL A 13 -11.97 2.23 6.06
N ALA A 14 -11.59 2.66 7.25
CA ALA A 14 -10.29 2.37 7.84
C ALA A 14 -10.46 1.31 8.95
N PHE A 15 -9.62 0.30 8.93
CA PHE A 15 -9.66 -0.77 9.93
C PHE A 15 -8.26 -1.35 10.17
N ASN A 16 -8.07 -1.98 11.31
CA ASN A 16 -6.83 -2.70 11.59
C ASN A 16 -6.89 -4.08 10.90
N PRO A 17 -6.02 -4.34 9.90
CA PRO A 17 -6.04 -5.59 9.14
C PRO A 17 -5.64 -6.81 9.98
N MET A 18 -5.03 -6.60 11.15
CA MET A 18 -4.71 -7.69 12.09
C MET A 18 -5.94 -8.17 12.87
N GLY A 19 -7.04 -7.40 12.85
CA GLY A 19 -8.31 -7.84 13.39
C GLY A 19 -9.00 -8.87 12.50
N LEU A 20 -9.90 -9.64 13.07
CA LEU A 20 -10.69 -10.60 12.30
C LEU A 20 -11.61 -9.85 11.34
N HIS A 21 -11.41 -10.06 10.04
CA HIS A 21 -12.18 -9.37 9.01
C HIS A 21 -12.36 -10.26 7.77
N ARG A 22 -13.35 -9.92 6.96
CA ARG A 22 -13.56 -10.55 5.65
C ARG A 22 -14.23 -9.60 4.68
N GLY A 23 -14.00 -9.82 3.39
CA GLY A 23 -14.81 -9.22 2.33
C GLY A 23 -16.09 -10.03 2.09
N ARG A 24 -17.19 -9.35 1.83
CA ARG A 24 -18.43 -9.95 1.36
C ARG A 24 -18.72 -9.47 -0.06
N TYR A 25 -18.87 -10.39 -0.96
CA TYR A 25 -19.04 -10.12 -2.39
C TYR A 25 -20.40 -10.59 -2.86
N HIS A 26 -21.00 -9.82 -3.76
CA HIS A 26 -22.22 -10.18 -4.48
C HIS A 26 -21.85 -10.60 -5.91
N THR A 27 -22.39 -11.71 -6.36
CA THR A 27 -22.08 -12.25 -7.69
C THR A 27 -22.73 -11.47 -8.82
N ASP A 28 -23.77 -10.71 -8.51
CA ASP A 28 -24.59 -9.95 -9.46
C ASP A 28 -24.24 -8.45 -9.51
N ARG A 29 -23.21 -8.03 -8.78
CA ARG A 29 -22.82 -6.62 -8.71
C ARG A 29 -21.33 -6.44 -8.94
N LEU A 30 -21.01 -5.51 -9.82
CA LEU A 30 -19.62 -5.06 -9.98
C LEU A 30 -19.20 -4.23 -8.77
N ARG A 31 -18.03 -4.58 -8.23
CA ARG A 31 -17.38 -3.83 -7.15
C ARG A 31 -15.96 -3.49 -7.54
N ARG A 32 -15.57 -2.25 -7.31
CA ARG A 32 -14.18 -1.79 -7.41
C ARG A 32 -13.77 -1.15 -6.08
N THR A 33 -12.70 -1.61 -5.51
CA THR A 33 -12.19 -1.11 -4.23
C THR A 33 -10.71 -0.82 -4.36
N LEU A 34 -10.30 0.38 -3.97
CA LEU A 34 -8.89 0.71 -3.80
C LEU A 34 -8.49 0.34 -2.37
N MET A 35 -7.52 -0.55 -2.23
CA MET A 35 -7.00 -0.95 -0.93
C MET A 35 -5.66 -0.29 -0.69
N LEU A 36 -5.56 0.46 0.39
CA LEU A 36 -4.37 1.17 0.80
C LEU A 36 -3.98 0.72 2.21
N THR A 37 -2.72 0.40 2.40
CA THR A 37 -2.20 0.01 3.71
C THR A 37 -1.24 1.08 4.22
N TYR A 38 -1.45 1.50 5.44
CA TYR A 38 -0.66 2.55 6.09
C TYR A 38 -0.02 2.02 7.37
N ARG A 39 1.10 2.59 7.72
CA ARG A 39 1.75 2.41 9.02
C ARG A 39 2.22 3.75 9.57
N ALA A 40 2.40 3.83 10.88
CA ALA A 40 3.05 4.99 11.47
C ALA A 40 4.53 5.03 11.04
N SER A 41 5.04 6.21 10.71
CA SER A 41 6.45 6.38 10.33
C SER A 41 7.42 6.01 11.45
N SER A 42 6.96 6.08 12.71
CA SER A 42 7.71 5.69 13.89
C SER A 42 7.67 4.20 14.23
N SER A 43 6.86 3.41 13.51
CA SER A 43 6.77 1.97 13.74
C SER A 43 7.96 1.25 13.14
N ASP A 44 8.27 0.07 13.68
CA ASP A 44 9.29 -0.80 13.11
C ASP A 44 8.95 -1.18 11.67
N LYS A 45 9.99 -1.37 10.88
CA LYS A 45 9.86 -1.84 9.51
C LYS A 45 9.21 -3.22 9.49
N VAL A 46 8.13 -3.34 8.75
CA VAL A 46 7.45 -4.62 8.52
C VAL A 46 7.89 -5.16 7.17
N PHE A 47 8.15 -6.45 7.10
CA PHE A 47 8.46 -7.10 5.82
C PHE A 47 7.25 -7.00 4.89
N ASP A 48 7.48 -6.47 3.71
CA ASP A 48 6.44 -6.31 2.71
C ASP A 48 6.43 -7.50 1.76
N TYR A 49 5.47 -8.39 1.95
CA TYR A 49 5.32 -9.58 1.12
C TYR A 49 4.79 -9.29 -0.29
N PHE A 50 4.17 -8.14 -0.48
CA PHE A 50 3.40 -7.86 -1.69
C PHE A 50 4.06 -6.89 -2.63
N SER A 51 5.05 -6.15 -2.17
CA SER A 51 5.55 -5.06 -2.96
C SER A 51 7.05 -5.11 -3.17
N ASP A 52 7.38 -5.59 -4.31
CA ASP A 52 8.59 -5.20 -4.98
C ASP A 52 8.19 -4.08 -5.93
N GLN A 53 8.40 -2.84 -5.51
CA GLN A 53 7.90 -1.66 -6.24
C GLN A 53 9.04 -0.73 -6.70
N PRO A 54 9.98 -1.25 -7.51
CA PRO A 54 11.15 -0.48 -7.94
C PRO A 54 10.79 0.74 -8.80
N TRP A 55 9.61 0.78 -9.38
CA TRP A 55 9.14 1.94 -10.16
C TRP A 55 9.03 3.22 -9.33
N PHE A 56 8.89 3.14 -8.01
CA PHE A 56 8.97 4.30 -7.13
C PHE A 56 10.33 5.01 -7.18
N LEU A 57 11.36 4.31 -7.65
CA LEU A 57 12.70 4.86 -7.80
C LEU A 57 12.95 5.49 -9.17
N SER A 58 11.97 5.44 -10.07
CA SER A 58 12.07 6.03 -11.39
C SER A 58 12.17 7.54 -11.30
N ASP A 59 13.02 8.13 -12.14
CA ASP A 59 13.16 9.57 -12.22
C ASP A 59 11.81 10.23 -12.52
N GLY A 60 11.50 11.26 -11.77
CA GLY A 60 10.27 12.03 -11.96
C GLY A 60 8.99 11.35 -11.45
N TYR A 61 9.07 10.17 -10.82
CA TYR A 61 7.87 9.45 -10.36
C TYR A 61 7.00 10.28 -9.40
N LEU A 62 7.62 11.10 -8.56
CA LEU A 62 6.93 11.96 -7.60
C LEU A 62 6.66 13.38 -8.11
N ASP A 63 7.01 13.68 -9.36
CA ASP A 63 6.79 14.99 -9.93
C ASP A 63 5.30 15.32 -10.04
N GLY A 64 4.95 16.57 -9.79
CA GLY A 64 3.56 17.03 -9.83
C GLY A 64 2.75 16.74 -8.56
N LEU A 65 3.32 16.06 -7.56
CA LEU A 65 2.66 15.87 -6.27
C LEU A 65 2.78 17.14 -5.41
N THR A 66 1.81 17.30 -4.50
CA THR A 66 1.92 18.32 -3.45
C THR A 66 3.11 18.01 -2.53
N PRO A 67 3.69 19.02 -1.83
CA PRO A 67 4.77 18.77 -0.87
C PRO A 67 4.42 17.73 0.19
N GLN A 68 3.18 17.71 0.69
CA GLN A 68 2.72 16.73 1.67
C GLN A 68 2.66 15.31 1.09
N ALA A 69 2.11 15.16 -0.11
CA ALA A 69 2.04 13.86 -0.79
C ALA A 69 3.45 13.35 -1.13
N SER A 70 4.34 14.22 -1.61
CA SER A 70 5.73 13.86 -1.89
C SER A 70 6.45 13.38 -0.63
N ALA A 71 6.33 14.11 0.48
CA ALA A 71 6.94 13.72 1.76
C ALA A 71 6.41 12.37 2.27
N PHE A 72 5.12 12.12 2.10
CA PHE A 72 4.49 10.85 2.45
C PHE A 72 5.10 9.67 1.67
N TYR A 73 5.23 9.77 0.36
CA TYR A 73 5.84 8.73 -0.47
C TYR A 73 7.35 8.60 -0.24
N GLN A 74 8.06 9.70 0.00
CA GLN A 74 9.48 9.68 0.33
C GLN A 74 9.76 8.89 1.61
N SER A 75 8.91 9.00 2.61
CA SER A 75 9.02 8.21 3.84
C SER A 75 8.90 6.70 3.56
N TYR A 76 7.98 6.30 2.71
CA TYR A 76 7.80 4.93 2.27
C TYR A 76 9.00 4.42 1.45
N ILE A 77 9.43 5.19 0.47
CA ILE A 77 10.57 4.87 -0.38
C ILE A 77 11.85 4.69 0.46
N SER A 78 12.14 5.62 1.37
CA SER A 78 13.33 5.56 2.23
C SER A 78 13.35 4.30 3.09
N THR A 79 12.19 3.80 3.48
CA THR A 79 12.08 2.60 4.30
C THR A 79 12.42 1.32 3.52
N TYR A 80 12.01 1.22 2.27
CA TYR A 80 12.06 -0.02 1.49
C TYR A 80 13.04 -0.02 0.32
N LYS A 81 13.64 1.11 0.00
CA LYS A 81 14.54 1.29 -1.15
C LYS A 81 15.64 0.23 -1.22
N GLU A 82 16.32 -0.02 -0.12
CA GLU A 82 17.43 -0.98 -0.09
C GLU A 82 16.95 -2.41 -0.34
N ASP A 83 15.78 -2.77 0.15
CA ASP A 83 15.19 -4.09 -0.09
C ASP A 83 14.87 -4.28 -1.58
N TRP A 84 14.27 -3.28 -2.22
CA TRP A 84 13.96 -3.34 -3.65
C TRP A 84 15.21 -3.46 -4.52
N LEU A 85 16.24 -2.68 -4.21
CA LEU A 85 17.53 -2.74 -4.94
C LEU A 85 18.21 -4.09 -4.76
N THR A 86 18.18 -4.66 -3.57
CA THR A 86 18.76 -5.97 -3.28
C THR A 86 18.04 -7.08 -4.03
N ARG A 87 16.72 -7.09 -4.01
CA ARG A 87 15.91 -8.08 -4.74
C ARG A 87 16.10 -7.98 -6.25
N SER A 88 16.18 -6.77 -6.78
CA SER A 88 16.43 -6.54 -8.20
C SER A 88 17.78 -7.12 -8.63
N ARG A 89 18.81 -6.96 -7.81
CA ARG A 89 20.13 -7.56 -8.07
C ARG A 89 20.08 -9.09 -8.05
N LEU A 90 19.43 -9.67 -7.05
CA LEU A 90 19.26 -11.13 -6.94
C LEU A 90 18.49 -11.71 -8.13
N GLY A 91 17.50 -10.99 -8.64
CA GLY A 91 16.75 -11.39 -9.82
C GLY A 91 17.57 -11.34 -11.12
N GLN A 92 18.62 -10.53 -11.18
CA GLN A 92 19.51 -10.43 -12.33
C GLN A 92 20.59 -11.51 -12.33
N ASP A 93 20.89 -12.10 -11.17
CA ASP A 93 21.89 -13.15 -11.01
C ASP A 93 21.34 -14.57 -11.23
N CYS A 94 20.04 -14.66 -11.48
CA CYS A 94 19.37 -15.90 -11.90
C CYS A 94 19.24 -15.96 -13.45
#